data_46a46ff0749de9d023dba651aa5031e5
#
_entry.id   46a46ff0749de9d023dba651aa5031e5
#
_cell.length_a   1.000
_cell.length_b   1.000
_cell.length_c   1.000
_cell.angle_alpha   90.00
_cell.angle_beta   90.00
_cell.angle_gamma   90.00
#
_symmetry.space_group_name_H-M   'P 1'
#
loop_
_entity.id
_entity.type
_entity.pdbx_description
1 polymer ?
#
loop_
_entity_poly.entity_id
_entity_poly.type
_entity_poly.pdbx_seq_one_letter_code
_entity_poly.pdbx_strand_id
1 'polypeptide(L)'
;MSILGGSRHWFGPAVGAVAITCLLYYFTSGDSAVLGRALVGLILVVVILFMPAGALGLVSGWRHVRRNRATAAAKADASPVGHTVSAPVVRLKTTITAEPLLQVSGLSKSFRGVHALSDVTLEVRKGEILGLIGPNGSGKSTFINLVSGHYKPTRGEIVFEGHNLTGLDAHRFAQAGIARTYQIPRPFSHMTVLENVAMVGMFGGQGKSRAEATRDAQSFIEFAGLEHRAHALPDDLNLHQRKFLELARALAAQPKLLLLDEVLSGLTPSEINEAIEMVQRIRDRGTTIVFVEHVMRAVMALTDRIVVLNHGALIAQGNASDVMNEEGVKAAYLGKAHA
;
A
#
# COMPACT_ATOMS: atom_id res chain seq x y z
N MET A 1 -25.16 -11.53 -13.66
CA MET A 1 -25.63 -12.43 -12.59
C MET A 1 -25.05 -12.12 -11.23
N SER A 2 -23.75 -11.91 -11.11
CA SER A 2 -23.11 -11.52 -9.83
C SER A 2 -23.58 -10.17 -9.29
N ILE A 3 -23.99 -9.23 -10.14
CA ILE A 3 -24.41 -7.88 -9.77
C ILE A 3 -25.76 -7.87 -9.04
N LEU A 4 -26.72 -8.70 -9.43
CA LEU A 4 -28.04 -8.79 -8.79
C LEU A 4 -28.00 -9.44 -7.42
N GLY A 5 -27.15 -10.45 -7.23
CA GLY A 5 -27.02 -11.19 -5.97
C GLY A 5 -26.06 -10.57 -4.96
N GLY A 6 -25.22 -9.59 -5.39
CA GLY A 6 -24.15 -9.00 -4.59
C GLY A 6 -22.86 -9.83 -4.62
N SER A 7 -21.72 -9.14 -4.87
CA SER A 7 -20.40 -9.78 -4.97
C SER A 7 -19.75 -10.08 -3.61
N ARG A 8 -20.33 -9.60 -2.50
CA ARG A 8 -19.79 -9.74 -1.15
C ARG A 8 -20.13 -11.06 -0.44
N HIS A 9 -21.07 -11.85 -0.97
CA HIS A 9 -21.45 -13.15 -0.43
C HIS A 9 -21.25 -14.26 -1.46
N TRP A 10 -20.69 -15.39 -1.06
CA TRP A 10 -20.40 -16.49 -1.97
C TRP A 10 -21.66 -17.10 -2.62
N PHE A 11 -22.82 -17.02 -1.98
CA PHE A 11 -24.12 -17.39 -2.56
C PHE A 11 -24.74 -16.32 -3.45
N GLY A 12 -24.23 -15.07 -3.43
CA GLY A 12 -24.79 -13.95 -4.19
C GLY A 12 -24.98 -14.25 -5.66
N PRO A 13 -23.94 -14.71 -6.38
CA PRO A 13 -24.05 -15.06 -7.79
C PRO A 13 -25.11 -16.15 -8.10
N ALA A 14 -25.24 -17.14 -7.23
CA ALA A 14 -26.21 -18.22 -7.41
C ALA A 14 -27.65 -17.71 -7.26
N VAL A 15 -27.94 -16.92 -6.23
CA VAL A 15 -29.26 -16.29 -6.02
C VAL A 15 -29.60 -15.34 -7.18
N GLY A 16 -28.66 -14.54 -7.63
CA GLY A 16 -28.84 -13.64 -8.79
C GLY A 16 -29.11 -14.43 -10.09
N ALA A 17 -28.44 -15.56 -10.29
CA ALA A 17 -28.65 -16.42 -11.45
C ALA A 17 -30.06 -17.01 -11.46
N VAL A 18 -30.52 -17.60 -10.33
CA VAL A 18 -31.85 -18.17 -10.20
C VAL A 18 -32.92 -17.10 -10.43
N ALA A 19 -32.80 -15.94 -9.80
CA ALA A 19 -33.75 -14.84 -9.95
C ALA A 19 -33.88 -14.39 -11.43
N ILE A 20 -32.75 -14.19 -12.13
CA ILE A 20 -32.77 -13.79 -13.55
C ILE A 20 -33.38 -14.91 -14.42
N THR A 21 -33.03 -16.17 -14.16
CA THR A 21 -33.56 -17.28 -14.97
C THR A 21 -35.07 -17.42 -14.80
N CYS A 22 -35.59 -17.31 -13.56
CA CYS A 22 -37.03 -17.34 -13.31
C CYS A 22 -37.74 -16.16 -13.96
N LEU A 23 -37.14 -14.95 -13.91
CA LEU A 23 -37.70 -13.74 -14.51
C LEU A 23 -37.75 -13.86 -16.05
N LEU A 24 -36.66 -14.33 -16.66
CA LEU A 24 -36.59 -14.60 -18.11
C LEU A 24 -37.63 -15.66 -18.52
N TYR A 25 -37.76 -16.78 -17.78
CA TYR A 25 -38.72 -17.84 -18.07
C TYR A 25 -40.15 -17.30 -18.03
N TYR A 26 -40.50 -16.55 -16.98
CA TYR A 26 -41.84 -15.99 -16.80
C TYR A 26 -42.21 -14.99 -17.91
N PHE A 27 -41.30 -14.09 -18.29
CA PHE A 27 -41.59 -13.06 -19.32
C PHE A 27 -41.35 -13.50 -20.76
N THR A 28 -40.70 -14.68 -20.99
CA THR A 28 -40.49 -15.18 -22.36
C THR A 28 -41.42 -16.30 -22.77
N SER A 29 -42.23 -16.83 -21.84
CA SER A 29 -43.16 -17.98 -22.10
C SER A 29 -44.51 -17.56 -22.72
N GLY A 30 -44.72 -16.27 -23.08
CA GLY A 30 -45.95 -15.72 -23.67
C GLY A 30 -45.77 -15.21 -25.08
N ASP A 31 -46.90 -14.91 -25.75
CA ASP A 31 -46.98 -14.42 -27.17
C ASP A 31 -46.24 -13.08 -27.42
N SER A 32 -45.76 -12.41 -26.39
CA SER A 32 -45.05 -11.13 -26.44
C SER A 32 -43.57 -11.22 -26.00
N ALA A 33 -42.86 -12.25 -26.46
CA ALA A 33 -41.46 -12.52 -26.07
C ALA A 33 -40.48 -11.33 -26.27
N VAL A 34 -40.72 -10.45 -27.23
CA VAL A 34 -39.90 -9.27 -27.49
C VAL A 34 -40.10 -8.21 -26.40
N LEU A 35 -41.35 -7.96 -26.00
CA LEU A 35 -41.69 -7.02 -24.93
C LEU A 35 -41.16 -7.51 -23.57
N GLY A 36 -41.25 -8.82 -23.31
CA GLY A 36 -40.72 -9.44 -22.13
C GLY A 36 -39.18 -9.29 -21.96
N ARG A 37 -38.43 -9.45 -23.08
CA ARG A 37 -36.97 -9.22 -23.08
C ARG A 37 -36.60 -7.76 -22.84
N ALA A 38 -37.34 -6.83 -23.43
CA ALA A 38 -37.14 -5.39 -23.25
C ALA A 38 -37.40 -5.00 -21.76
N LEU A 39 -38.43 -5.56 -21.15
CA LEU A 39 -38.78 -5.30 -19.74
C LEU A 39 -37.75 -5.87 -18.78
N VAL A 40 -37.25 -7.06 -19.05
CA VAL A 40 -36.12 -7.65 -18.26
C VAL A 40 -34.86 -6.80 -18.38
N GLY A 41 -34.54 -6.30 -19.58
CA GLY A 41 -33.42 -5.37 -19.80
C GLY A 41 -33.58 -4.07 -18.99
N LEU A 42 -34.77 -3.49 -19.00
CA LEU A 42 -35.07 -2.28 -18.22
C LEU A 42 -34.93 -2.53 -16.71
N ILE A 43 -35.48 -3.65 -16.20
CA ILE A 43 -35.34 -4.02 -14.79
C ILE A 43 -33.86 -4.18 -14.41
N LEU A 44 -33.03 -4.80 -15.25
CA LEU A 44 -31.60 -4.95 -15.03
C LEU A 44 -30.90 -3.59 -14.95
N VAL A 45 -31.22 -2.66 -15.84
CA VAL A 45 -30.66 -1.29 -15.82
C VAL A 45 -31.05 -0.57 -14.53
N VAL A 46 -32.33 -0.62 -14.13
CA VAL A 46 -32.79 -0.02 -12.87
C VAL A 46 -32.08 -0.61 -11.66
N VAL A 47 -31.92 -1.94 -11.61
CA VAL A 47 -31.22 -2.60 -10.51
C VAL A 47 -29.73 -2.21 -10.45
N ILE A 48 -29.06 -2.09 -11.59
CA ILE A 48 -27.66 -1.64 -11.63
C ILE A 48 -27.51 -0.21 -11.14
N LEU A 49 -28.43 0.69 -11.53
CA LEU A 49 -28.38 2.11 -11.17
C LEU A 49 -28.71 2.36 -9.68
N PHE A 50 -29.70 1.64 -9.13
CA PHE A 50 -30.21 1.89 -7.78
C PHE A 50 -29.70 0.92 -6.71
N MET A 51 -29.12 -0.24 -7.09
CA MET A 51 -28.67 -1.28 -6.16
C MET A 51 -27.24 -1.77 -6.46
N PRO A 52 -26.22 -0.90 -6.39
CA PRO A 52 -24.84 -1.29 -6.72
C PRO A 52 -24.25 -2.36 -5.79
N ALA A 53 -24.84 -2.56 -4.60
CA ALA A 53 -24.42 -3.59 -3.63
C ALA A 53 -25.22 -4.92 -3.77
N GLY A 54 -26.19 -5.01 -4.70
CA GLY A 54 -27.07 -6.16 -4.89
C GLY A 54 -28.13 -6.33 -3.79
N ALA A 55 -29.10 -7.24 -4.02
CA ALA A 55 -30.25 -7.45 -3.10
C ALA A 55 -29.82 -7.87 -1.67
N LEU A 56 -28.75 -8.66 -1.53
CA LEU A 56 -28.22 -9.07 -0.23
C LEU A 56 -27.52 -7.90 0.51
N GLY A 57 -27.05 -6.86 -0.20
CA GLY A 57 -26.48 -5.65 0.40
C GLY A 57 -27.49 -4.81 1.16
N LEU A 58 -28.76 -4.81 0.75
CA LEU A 58 -29.85 -4.12 1.46
C LEU A 58 -30.16 -4.77 2.83
N VAL A 59 -30.12 -6.09 2.91
CA VAL A 59 -30.38 -6.80 4.16
C VAL A 59 -29.24 -6.62 5.18
N SER A 60 -28.00 -6.55 4.69
CA SER A 60 -26.83 -6.29 5.55
C SER A 60 -26.76 -4.80 5.99
N GLY A 61 -27.16 -3.87 5.14
CA GLY A 61 -27.23 -2.44 5.45
C GLY A 61 -28.20 -2.11 6.59
N TRP A 62 -29.31 -2.82 6.69
CA TRP A 62 -30.27 -2.64 7.79
C TRP A 62 -29.71 -3.03 9.17
N ARG A 63 -28.82 -4.01 9.22
CA ARG A 63 -28.13 -4.39 10.48
C ARG A 63 -27.07 -3.36 10.88
N HIS A 64 -26.39 -2.72 9.92
CA HIS A 64 -25.43 -1.64 10.19
C HIS A 64 -26.10 -0.33 10.64
N VAL A 65 -27.23 0.06 10.04
CA VAL A 65 -27.97 1.27 10.42
C VAL A 65 -28.51 1.19 11.85
N ARG A 66 -28.91 0.02 12.34
CA ARG A 66 -29.35 -0.16 13.73
C ARG A 66 -28.20 -0.02 14.75
N ARG A 67 -26.97 -0.38 14.39
CA ARG A 67 -25.78 -0.27 15.26
C ARG A 67 -25.22 1.15 15.27
N ASN A 68 -25.33 1.90 14.15
CA ASN A 68 -24.84 3.27 14.05
C ASN A 68 -25.77 4.31 14.70
N ARG A 69 -27.06 4.00 14.96
CA ARG A 69 -27.95 4.90 15.72
C ARG A 69 -27.58 5.01 17.21
N ALA A 70 -26.89 4.01 17.76
CA ALA A 70 -26.40 4.07 19.13
C ALA A 70 -25.12 4.93 19.28
N THR A 71 -24.36 5.15 18.17
CA THR A 71 -23.13 5.96 18.17
C THR A 71 -23.32 7.37 17.60
N ALA A 72 -24.45 7.67 16.97
CA ALA A 72 -24.73 9.00 16.41
C ALA A 72 -25.10 10.06 17.50
N ALA A 73 -25.46 9.63 18.71
CA ALA A 73 -25.73 10.53 19.82
C ALA A 73 -24.48 11.15 20.48
N ALA A 74 -23.27 10.72 20.08
CA ALA A 74 -22.00 11.21 20.60
C ALA A 74 -21.24 12.13 19.59
N LYS A 75 -21.90 12.59 18.52
CA LYS A 75 -21.25 13.33 17.41
C LYS A 75 -21.73 14.77 17.24
N ALA A 76 -21.99 15.47 18.32
CA ALA A 76 -22.18 16.92 18.28
C ALA A 76 -21.14 17.55 19.20
N ASP A 77 -19.94 17.75 18.73
CA ASP A 77 -18.96 18.78 19.07
C ASP A 77 -17.57 18.37 18.57
N ALA A 78 -17.22 18.82 17.38
CA ALA A 78 -15.83 18.96 16.98
C ALA A 78 -15.74 20.01 15.86
N SER A 79 -15.47 21.24 16.26
CA SER A 79 -15.02 22.31 15.37
C SER A 79 -13.66 21.97 14.78
N PRO A 80 -13.34 22.40 13.55
CA PRO A 80 -12.05 22.15 12.95
C PRO A 80 -10.97 22.97 13.67
N VAL A 81 -10.05 22.29 14.30
CA VAL A 81 -8.82 22.91 14.81
C VAL A 81 -7.92 23.20 13.61
N GLY A 82 -7.80 24.46 13.29
CA GLY A 82 -6.86 24.95 12.28
C GLY A 82 -5.43 24.76 12.77
N HIS A 83 -4.68 23.88 12.13
CA HIS A 83 -3.23 23.82 12.30
C HIS A 83 -2.57 24.89 11.44
N THR A 84 -2.09 25.94 12.07
CA THR A 84 -1.20 26.95 11.47
C THR A 84 0.12 26.30 11.07
N VAL A 85 0.42 26.43 9.79
CA VAL A 85 1.70 26.06 9.18
C VAL A 85 2.78 27.04 9.61
N SER A 86 3.94 26.52 9.98
CA SER A 86 5.27 27.05 9.80
C SER A 86 6.18 26.95 11.03
N ALA A 87 6.98 25.91 11.03
CA ALA A 87 8.34 26.05 11.56
C ALA A 87 9.29 25.36 10.57
N PRO A 88 10.50 25.91 10.29
CA PRO A 88 11.45 25.25 9.42
C PRO A 88 11.86 23.93 10.06
N VAL A 89 11.71 22.85 9.29
CA VAL A 89 12.12 21.51 9.70
C VAL A 89 13.62 21.52 9.96
N VAL A 90 14.00 21.60 11.22
CA VAL A 90 15.40 21.40 11.64
C VAL A 90 15.73 19.94 11.32
N ARG A 91 16.54 19.71 10.29
CA ARG A 91 17.10 18.40 9.97
C ARG A 91 17.97 17.97 11.14
N LEU A 92 17.41 17.17 12.05
CA LEU A 92 18.21 16.37 12.95
C LEU A 92 18.96 15.36 12.06
N LYS A 93 20.29 15.54 11.94
CA LYS A 93 21.16 14.62 11.19
C LYS A 93 21.17 13.27 11.94
N THR A 94 20.29 12.36 11.53
CA THR A 94 20.50 10.94 11.86
C THR A 94 21.84 10.57 11.23
N THR A 95 22.77 10.05 12.03
CA THR A 95 24.10 9.71 11.54
C THR A 95 23.97 8.49 10.62
N ILE A 96 24.04 8.72 9.31
CA ILE A 96 24.14 7.63 8.33
C ILE A 96 25.48 6.96 8.58
N THR A 97 25.44 5.68 8.99
CA THR A 97 26.67 4.91 9.16
C THR A 97 27.13 4.37 7.80
N ALA A 98 28.45 4.26 7.62
CA ALA A 98 29.02 3.66 6.41
C ALA A 98 28.71 2.16 6.27
N GLU A 99 28.17 1.53 7.32
CA GLU A 99 27.87 0.11 7.36
C GLU A 99 26.60 -0.20 6.55
N PRO A 100 26.67 -1.11 5.58
CA PRO A 100 25.51 -1.49 4.78
C PRO A 100 24.55 -2.34 5.62
N LEU A 101 23.26 -1.96 5.64
CA LEU A 101 22.19 -2.73 6.27
C LEU A 101 21.66 -3.81 5.33
N LEU A 102 21.47 -3.46 4.05
CA LEU A 102 21.07 -4.38 2.98
C LEU A 102 22.11 -4.31 1.88
N GLN A 103 22.57 -5.47 1.43
CA GLN A 103 23.45 -5.62 0.27
C GLN A 103 22.78 -6.53 -0.75
N VAL A 104 22.76 -6.09 -1.98
CA VAL A 104 22.22 -6.83 -3.12
C VAL A 104 23.31 -6.93 -4.17
N SER A 105 23.66 -8.16 -4.58
CA SER A 105 24.75 -8.42 -5.50
C SER A 105 24.27 -9.24 -6.68
N GLY A 106 24.40 -8.71 -7.90
CA GLY A 106 24.08 -9.40 -9.15
C GLY A 106 22.62 -9.85 -9.28
N LEU A 107 21.69 -9.14 -8.61
CA LEU A 107 20.30 -9.57 -8.48
C LEU A 107 19.60 -9.56 -9.83
N SER A 108 19.11 -10.72 -10.24
CA SER A 108 18.41 -10.90 -11.52
C SER A 108 17.12 -11.68 -11.33
N LYS A 109 16.09 -11.30 -12.08
CA LYS A 109 14.79 -11.98 -12.07
C LYS A 109 14.21 -12.05 -13.47
N SER A 110 13.89 -13.29 -13.89
CA SER A 110 13.20 -13.55 -15.15
C SER A 110 11.83 -14.19 -14.87
N PHE A 111 10.83 -13.79 -15.65
CA PHE A 111 9.49 -14.37 -15.67
C PHE A 111 9.20 -14.85 -17.09
N ARG A 112 9.09 -16.17 -17.29
CA ARG A 112 8.74 -16.78 -18.59
C ARG A 112 9.52 -16.17 -19.78
N GLY A 113 10.83 -15.96 -19.59
CA GLY A 113 11.71 -15.41 -20.63
C GLY A 113 11.84 -13.89 -20.66
N VAL A 114 11.02 -13.15 -19.89
CA VAL A 114 11.16 -11.69 -19.75
C VAL A 114 12.08 -11.38 -18.57
N HIS A 115 13.18 -10.66 -18.84
CA HIS A 115 14.11 -10.20 -17.80
C HIS A 115 13.53 -8.94 -17.12
N ALA A 116 12.98 -9.11 -15.92
CA ALA A 116 12.41 -7.99 -15.13
C ALA A 116 13.48 -7.26 -14.31
N LEU A 117 14.57 -7.97 -13.93
CA LEU A 117 15.78 -7.38 -13.36
C LEU A 117 17.00 -8.12 -13.94
N SER A 118 18.08 -7.38 -14.19
CA SER A 118 19.31 -7.87 -14.79
C SER A 118 20.50 -7.28 -14.05
N ASP A 119 21.21 -8.13 -13.30
CA ASP A 119 22.50 -7.84 -12.66
C ASP A 119 22.50 -6.57 -11.78
N VAL A 120 21.45 -6.38 -10.99
CA VAL A 120 21.33 -5.22 -10.09
C VAL A 120 22.20 -5.43 -8.86
N THR A 121 23.16 -4.53 -8.67
CA THR A 121 24.04 -4.49 -7.48
C THR A 121 23.88 -3.13 -6.81
N LEU A 122 23.48 -3.13 -5.54
CA LEU A 122 23.34 -1.92 -4.72
C LEU A 122 23.41 -2.25 -3.23
N GLU A 123 23.67 -1.23 -2.43
CA GLU A 123 23.61 -1.31 -0.97
C GLU A 123 22.64 -0.28 -0.41
N VAL A 124 22.06 -0.56 0.75
CA VAL A 124 21.30 0.39 1.56
C VAL A 124 22.01 0.54 2.89
N ARG A 125 22.37 1.76 3.25
CA ARG A 125 23.12 2.07 4.47
C ARG A 125 22.17 2.26 5.65
N LYS A 126 22.64 1.94 6.84
CA LYS A 126 21.83 2.09 8.04
C LYS A 126 21.51 3.58 8.30
N GLY A 127 20.22 3.87 8.47
CA GLY A 127 19.71 5.22 8.74
C GLY A 127 19.51 6.09 7.50
N GLU A 128 19.78 5.60 6.26
CA GLU A 128 19.51 6.36 5.05
C GLU A 128 18.06 6.21 4.57
N ILE A 129 17.61 7.19 3.81
CA ILE A 129 16.45 7.07 2.91
C ILE A 129 17.00 6.94 1.49
N LEU A 130 17.00 5.71 0.96
CA LEU A 130 17.37 5.42 -0.42
C LEU A 130 16.15 5.57 -1.32
N GLY A 131 16.18 6.50 -2.28
CA GLY A 131 15.16 6.62 -3.32
C GLY A 131 15.39 5.60 -4.43
N LEU A 132 14.37 4.81 -4.78
CA LEU A 132 14.39 3.91 -5.93
C LEU A 132 13.42 4.43 -6.98
N ILE A 133 13.94 4.98 -8.06
CA ILE A 133 13.17 5.65 -9.11
C ILE A 133 13.38 4.99 -10.48
N GLY A 134 12.57 5.38 -11.45
CA GLY A 134 12.65 4.89 -12.83
C GLY A 134 11.28 4.88 -13.50
N PRO A 135 11.20 4.79 -14.83
CA PRO A 135 9.95 4.72 -15.57
C PRO A 135 9.11 3.49 -15.21
N ASN A 136 7.85 3.46 -15.66
CA ASN A 136 6.99 2.29 -15.49
C ASN A 136 7.61 1.09 -16.22
N GLY A 137 7.58 -0.08 -15.58
CA GLY A 137 8.21 -1.30 -16.12
C GLY A 137 9.72 -1.37 -15.93
N SER A 138 10.37 -0.41 -15.25
CA SER A 138 11.83 -0.44 -15.03
C SER A 138 12.34 -1.52 -14.07
N GLY A 139 11.45 -2.22 -13.35
CA GLY A 139 11.81 -3.29 -12.41
C GLY A 139 11.69 -2.94 -10.92
N LYS A 140 11.28 -1.71 -10.54
CA LYS A 140 11.17 -1.27 -9.13
C LYS A 140 10.33 -2.22 -8.28
N SER A 141 9.10 -2.52 -8.69
CA SER A 141 8.22 -3.44 -7.95
C SER A 141 8.77 -4.86 -7.89
N THR A 142 9.50 -5.31 -8.93
CA THR A 142 10.20 -6.59 -8.92
C THR A 142 11.32 -6.60 -7.89
N PHE A 143 12.12 -5.53 -7.81
CA PHE A 143 13.14 -5.34 -6.79
C PHE A 143 12.55 -5.41 -5.39
N ILE A 144 11.51 -4.62 -5.11
CA ILE A 144 10.82 -4.63 -3.80
C ILE A 144 10.28 -6.03 -3.45
N ASN A 145 9.70 -6.75 -4.42
CA ASN A 145 9.21 -8.11 -4.19
C ASN A 145 10.33 -9.11 -3.90
N LEU A 146 11.53 -8.92 -4.45
CA LEU A 146 12.70 -9.76 -4.16
C LEU A 146 13.24 -9.47 -2.75
N VAL A 147 13.47 -8.19 -2.40
CA VAL A 147 14.03 -7.79 -1.11
C VAL A 147 13.01 -7.84 0.04
N SER A 148 11.78 -8.24 -0.23
CA SER A 148 10.75 -8.58 0.76
C SER A 148 10.38 -10.07 0.78
N GLY A 149 11.10 -10.92 0.00
CA GLY A 149 10.88 -12.37 -0.02
C GLY A 149 9.61 -12.84 -0.73
N HIS A 150 8.88 -11.96 -1.44
CA HIS A 150 7.69 -12.33 -2.20
C HIS A 150 8.06 -13.07 -3.49
N TYR A 151 9.21 -12.77 -4.07
CA TYR A 151 9.77 -13.50 -5.20
C TYR A 151 11.15 -14.04 -4.83
N LYS A 152 11.48 -15.22 -5.36
CA LYS A 152 12.82 -15.76 -5.29
C LYS A 152 13.62 -15.24 -6.48
N PRO A 153 14.87 -14.80 -6.30
CA PRO A 153 15.70 -14.36 -7.41
C PRO A 153 16.04 -15.52 -8.36
N THR A 154 16.29 -15.20 -9.61
CA THR A 154 16.82 -16.18 -10.58
C THR A 154 18.33 -16.32 -10.41
N ARG A 155 19.02 -15.21 -10.09
CA ARG A 155 20.45 -15.15 -9.78
C ARG A 155 20.71 -14.01 -8.80
N GLY A 156 21.90 -14.02 -8.21
CA GLY A 156 22.37 -12.99 -7.29
C GLY A 156 22.03 -13.29 -5.84
N GLU A 157 22.46 -12.40 -4.97
CA GLU A 157 22.37 -12.56 -3.52
C GLU A 157 21.73 -11.36 -2.85
N ILE A 158 21.05 -11.62 -1.72
CA ILE A 158 20.46 -10.62 -0.84
C ILE A 158 20.98 -10.89 0.57
N VAL A 159 21.77 -9.97 1.10
CA VAL A 159 22.36 -10.04 2.43
C VAL A 159 21.79 -8.89 3.27
N PHE A 160 21.26 -9.20 4.43
CA PHE A 160 20.70 -8.24 5.38
C PHE A 160 21.37 -8.40 6.75
N GLU A 161 21.97 -7.33 7.27
CA GLU A 161 22.79 -7.37 8.52
C GLU A 161 23.82 -8.53 8.52
N GLY A 162 24.47 -8.77 7.40
CA GLY A 162 25.43 -9.86 7.25
C GLY A 162 24.83 -11.26 7.08
N HIS A 163 23.50 -11.41 7.14
CA HIS A 163 22.83 -12.69 6.98
C HIS A 163 22.27 -12.84 5.56
N ASN A 164 22.58 -13.97 4.91
CA ASN A 164 22.08 -14.27 3.57
C ASN A 164 20.59 -14.67 3.64
N LEU A 165 19.71 -13.85 3.05
CA LEU A 165 18.28 -14.10 2.94
C LEU A 165 17.86 -14.60 1.55
N THR A 166 18.78 -14.85 0.65
CA THR A 166 18.52 -15.24 -0.74
C THR A 166 17.61 -16.46 -0.83
N GLY A 167 16.48 -16.32 -1.52
CA GLY A 167 15.54 -17.42 -1.75
C GLY A 167 14.71 -17.85 -0.54
N LEU A 168 14.85 -17.19 0.62
CA LEU A 168 13.97 -17.42 1.77
C LEU A 168 12.57 -16.87 1.50
N ASP A 169 11.61 -17.33 2.27
CA ASP A 169 10.21 -16.90 2.17
C ASP A 169 9.97 -15.57 2.93
N ALA A 170 8.93 -14.82 2.55
CA ALA A 170 8.63 -13.47 3.06
C ALA A 170 8.60 -13.37 4.60
N HIS A 171 8.12 -14.40 5.30
CA HIS A 171 8.09 -14.39 6.77
C HIS A 171 9.50 -14.33 7.39
N ARG A 172 10.53 -14.89 6.72
CA ARG A 172 11.93 -14.81 7.17
C ARG A 172 12.49 -13.40 7.01
N PHE A 173 12.14 -12.71 5.93
CA PHE A 173 12.48 -11.29 5.74
C PHE A 173 11.82 -10.43 6.82
N ALA A 174 10.55 -10.67 7.13
CA ALA A 174 9.84 -9.98 8.21
C ALA A 174 10.49 -10.25 9.58
N GLN A 175 10.85 -11.49 9.89
CA GLN A 175 11.56 -11.87 11.11
C GLN A 175 12.95 -11.24 11.21
N ALA A 176 13.65 -11.03 10.09
CA ALA A 176 14.93 -10.33 10.05
C ALA A 176 14.79 -8.81 10.34
N GLY A 177 13.59 -8.25 10.22
CA GLY A 177 13.31 -6.84 10.46
C GLY A 177 13.06 -6.03 9.19
N ILE A 178 12.64 -6.66 8.10
CA ILE A 178 12.24 -5.99 6.86
C ILE A 178 10.71 -5.92 6.81
N ALA A 179 10.14 -4.71 6.77
CA ALA A 179 8.73 -4.51 6.53
C ALA A 179 8.48 -3.73 5.24
N ARG A 180 7.28 -3.85 4.69
CA ARG A 180 6.87 -3.10 3.49
C ARG A 180 5.44 -2.60 3.60
N THR A 181 5.17 -1.50 2.91
CA THR A 181 3.81 -1.08 2.56
C THR A 181 3.44 -1.60 1.18
N TYR A 182 2.16 -1.62 0.89
CA TYR A 182 1.64 -1.95 -0.44
C TYR A 182 1.08 -0.71 -1.11
N GLN A 183 1.28 -0.58 -2.42
CA GLN A 183 0.73 0.50 -3.23
C GLN A 183 -0.78 0.68 -3.01
N ILE A 184 -1.52 -0.43 -2.98
CA ILE A 184 -2.94 -0.46 -2.60
C ILE A 184 -3.02 -1.02 -1.18
N PRO A 185 -3.48 -0.22 -0.20
CA PRO A 185 -3.64 -0.67 1.18
C PRO A 185 -4.51 -1.93 1.29
N ARG A 186 -4.04 -2.92 2.06
CA ARG A 186 -4.72 -4.20 2.28
C ARG A 186 -4.93 -4.47 3.77
N PRO A 187 -5.70 -3.64 4.46
CA PRO A 187 -6.03 -3.89 5.85
C PRO A 187 -7.00 -5.08 5.98
N PHE A 188 -7.04 -5.70 7.14
CA PHE A 188 -8.03 -6.72 7.48
C PHE A 188 -9.39 -6.04 7.67
N SER A 189 -10.29 -6.19 6.71
CA SER A 189 -11.56 -5.45 6.62
C SER A 189 -12.51 -5.67 7.80
N HIS A 190 -12.40 -6.81 8.50
CA HIS A 190 -13.24 -7.16 9.64
C HIS A 190 -12.64 -6.81 11.00
N MET A 191 -11.44 -6.23 11.01
CA MET A 191 -10.73 -5.78 12.20
C MET A 191 -10.74 -4.24 12.26
N THR A 192 -10.82 -3.70 13.46
CA THR A 192 -10.66 -2.25 13.69
C THR A 192 -9.24 -1.79 13.33
N VAL A 193 -9.04 -0.48 13.23
CA VAL A 193 -7.70 0.12 13.04
C VAL A 193 -6.73 -0.40 14.12
N LEU A 194 -7.15 -0.40 15.38
CA LEU A 194 -6.34 -0.89 16.50
C LEU A 194 -5.97 -2.37 16.36
N GLU A 195 -6.96 -3.21 16.04
CA GLU A 195 -6.73 -4.65 15.84
C GLU A 195 -5.81 -4.93 14.64
N ASN A 196 -5.94 -4.15 13.56
CA ASN A 196 -5.08 -4.25 12.39
C ASN A 196 -3.60 -3.99 12.73
N VAL A 197 -3.31 -2.99 13.55
CA VAL A 197 -1.95 -2.64 13.98
C VAL A 197 -1.44 -3.65 15.00
N ALA A 198 -2.25 -4.00 16.00
CA ALA A 198 -1.89 -4.98 17.03
C ALA A 198 -1.57 -6.36 16.44
N MET A 199 -2.33 -6.80 15.42
CA MET A 199 -2.09 -8.08 14.73
C MET A 199 -0.66 -8.16 14.19
N VAL A 200 -0.16 -7.08 13.58
CA VAL A 200 1.21 -7.03 13.06
C VAL A 200 2.23 -7.07 14.21
N GLY A 201 1.98 -6.39 15.33
CA GLY A 201 2.84 -6.46 16.51
C GLY A 201 2.94 -7.86 17.14
N MET A 202 1.86 -8.66 17.04
CA MET A 202 1.83 -10.04 17.53
C MET A 202 2.63 -11.01 16.65
N PHE A 203 2.52 -10.89 15.33
CA PHE A 203 3.07 -11.83 14.35
C PHE A 203 4.27 -11.30 13.56
N GLY A 204 4.56 -10.00 13.65
CA GLY A 204 5.80 -9.40 13.17
C GLY A 204 6.99 -9.78 14.06
N GLY A 205 8.20 -9.61 13.56
CA GLY A 205 9.49 -10.07 14.08
C GLY A 205 9.72 -10.39 15.57
N GLN A 206 8.99 -9.79 16.51
CA GLN A 206 9.24 -9.95 17.96
C GLN A 206 8.21 -10.85 18.70
N GLY A 207 7.12 -11.29 18.04
CA GLY A 207 6.16 -12.24 18.65
C GLY A 207 5.57 -11.78 19.98
N LYS A 208 5.09 -10.52 20.08
CA LYS A 208 4.55 -9.94 21.32
C LYS A 208 3.26 -10.61 21.75
N SER A 209 3.01 -10.62 23.06
CA SER A 209 1.70 -11.00 23.59
C SER A 209 0.61 -10.03 23.08
N ARG A 210 -0.66 -10.51 23.05
CA ARG A 210 -1.78 -9.68 22.61
C ARG A 210 -1.90 -8.37 23.39
N ALA A 211 -1.70 -8.43 24.71
CA ALA A 211 -1.81 -7.25 25.57
C ALA A 211 -0.71 -6.22 25.31
N GLU A 212 0.53 -6.67 25.09
CA GLU A 212 1.66 -5.80 24.70
C GLU A 212 1.45 -5.22 23.30
N ALA A 213 1.11 -6.05 22.32
CA ALA A 213 0.85 -5.61 20.95
C ALA A 213 -0.27 -4.57 20.87
N THR A 214 -1.34 -4.73 21.68
CA THR A 214 -2.46 -3.75 21.71
C THR A 214 -2.03 -2.44 22.35
N ARG A 215 -1.22 -2.45 23.40
CA ARG A 215 -0.69 -1.22 24.00
C ARG A 215 0.25 -0.48 23.06
N ASP A 216 1.16 -1.20 22.42
CA ASP A 216 2.08 -0.62 21.47
C ASP A 216 1.36 -0.09 20.22
N ALA A 217 0.32 -0.81 19.76
CA ALA A 217 -0.49 -0.39 18.62
C ALA A 217 -1.11 1.01 18.81
N GLN A 218 -1.50 1.35 20.05
CA GLN A 218 -2.03 2.67 20.34
C GLN A 218 -1.01 3.76 19.99
N SER A 219 0.26 3.58 20.36
CA SER A 219 1.33 4.55 20.09
C SER A 219 1.62 4.71 18.59
N PHE A 220 1.50 3.63 17.80
CA PHE A 220 1.67 3.70 16.35
C PHE A 220 0.47 4.36 15.66
N ILE A 221 -0.74 4.19 16.19
CA ILE A 221 -1.96 4.84 15.71
C ILE A 221 -1.89 6.34 15.99
N GLU A 222 -1.47 6.76 17.19
CA GLU A 222 -1.24 8.16 17.55
C GLU A 222 -0.15 8.78 16.67
N PHE A 223 0.96 8.05 16.46
CA PHE A 223 2.02 8.48 15.54
C PHE A 223 1.51 8.72 14.13
N ALA A 224 0.56 7.91 13.66
CA ALA A 224 -0.07 8.02 12.35
C ALA A 224 -1.25 9.03 12.31
N GLY A 225 -1.58 9.71 13.41
CA GLY A 225 -2.71 10.65 13.48
C GLY A 225 -4.08 9.98 13.32
N LEU A 226 -4.20 8.71 13.71
CA LEU A 226 -5.41 7.91 13.58
C LEU A 226 -6.07 7.59 14.93
N GLU A 227 -5.69 8.27 16.03
CA GLU A 227 -6.20 8.00 17.39
C GLU A 227 -7.71 8.06 17.47
N HIS A 228 -8.34 9.05 16.80
CA HIS A 228 -9.81 9.20 16.75
C HIS A 228 -10.51 8.14 15.89
N ARG A 229 -9.75 7.32 15.17
CA ARG A 229 -10.21 6.24 14.31
C ARG A 229 -9.83 4.85 14.80
N ALA A 230 -9.23 4.74 16.00
CA ALA A 230 -8.73 3.46 16.53
C ALA A 230 -9.75 2.33 16.51
N HIS A 231 -11.04 2.63 16.74
CA HIS A 231 -12.14 1.66 16.74
C HIS A 231 -12.95 1.62 15.43
N ALA A 232 -12.57 2.41 14.42
CA ALA A 232 -13.20 2.38 13.10
C ALA A 232 -12.78 1.13 12.31
N LEU A 233 -13.62 0.69 11.37
CA LEU A 233 -13.26 -0.31 10.39
C LEU A 233 -12.51 0.34 9.22
N PRO A 234 -11.65 -0.38 8.51
CA PRO A 234 -10.95 0.14 7.34
C PRO A 234 -11.86 0.71 6.25
N ASP A 235 -13.07 0.17 6.11
CA ASP A 235 -14.05 0.67 5.14
C ASP A 235 -14.60 2.06 5.49
N ASP A 236 -14.49 2.49 6.76
CA ASP A 236 -14.90 3.81 7.23
C ASP A 236 -13.78 4.87 7.07
N LEU A 237 -12.59 4.46 6.60
CA LEU A 237 -11.44 5.33 6.38
C LEU A 237 -11.40 5.84 4.93
N ASN A 238 -10.98 7.09 4.75
CA ASN A 238 -10.63 7.62 3.44
C ASN A 238 -9.26 7.06 2.95
N LEU A 239 -8.86 7.38 1.72
CA LEU A 239 -7.62 6.85 1.13
C LEU A 239 -6.37 7.24 1.94
N HIS A 240 -6.25 8.51 2.35
CA HIS A 240 -5.16 9.00 3.18
C HIS A 240 -5.06 8.22 4.48
N GLN A 241 -6.16 8.10 5.23
CA GLN A 241 -6.22 7.34 6.48
C GLN A 241 -5.86 5.86 6.30
N ARG A 242 -6.28 5.24 5.18
CA ARG A 242 -5.89 3.84 4.86
C ARG A 242 -4.40 3.70 4.62
N LYS A 243 -3.77 4.66 3.96
CA LYS A 243 -2.31 4.67 3.74
C LYS A 243 -1.54 4.87 5.04
N PHE A 244 -2.02 5.74 5.91
CA PHE A 244 -1.43 5.94 7.23
C PHE A 244 -1.64 4.73 8.15
N LEU A 245 -2.77 4.02 8.01
CA LEU A 245 -2.95 2.72 8.67
C LEU A 245 -1.91 1.69 8.18
N GLU A 246 -1.63 1.61 6.88
CA GLU A 246 -0.57 0.73 6.36
C GLU A 246 0.81 1.09 6.94
N LEU A 247 1.13 2.38 7.05
CA LEU A 247 2.37 2.82 7.70
C LEU A 247 2.40 2.41 9.19
N ALA A 248 1.31 2.63 9.94
CA ALA A 248 1.22 2.22 11.35
C ALA A 248 1.38 0.70 11.50
N ARG A 249 0.76 -0.09 10.61
CA ARG A 249 0.94 -1.55 10.57
C ARG A 249 2.38 -1.96 10.32
N ALA A 250 3.03 -1.36 9.32
CA ALA A 250 4.43 -1.64 9.01
C ALA A 250 5.35 -1.30 10.19
N LEU A 251 5.10 -0.18 10.88
CA LEU A 251 5.87 0.26 12.05
C LEU A 251 5.64 -0.64 13.27
N ALA A 252 4.47 -1.25 13.41
CA ALA A 252 4.18 -2.17 14.51
C ALA A 252 5.07 -3.43 14.50
N ALA A 253 5.62 -3.78 13.32
CA ALA A 253 6.65 -4.82 13.20
C ALA A 253 8.03 -4.37 13.74
N GLN A 254 8.20 -3.09 14.09
CA GLN A 254 9.46 -2.46 14.50
C GLN A 254 10.62 -2.75 13.52
N PRO A 255 10.45 -2.39 12.25
CA PRO A 255 11.40 -2.78 11.22
C PRO A 255 12.72 -2.00 11.32
N LYS A 256 13.82 -2.67 10.98
CA LYS A 256 15.12 -2.03 10.74
C LYS A 256 15.19 -1.44 9.33
N LEU A 257 14.51 -2.08 8.36
CA LEU A 257 14.34 -1.63 6.99
C LEU A 257 12.86 -1.58 6.62
N LEU A 258 12.41 -0.41 6.20
CA LEU A 258 11.04 -0.18 5.73
C LEU A 258 11.05 0.10 4.21
N LEU A 259 10.33 -0.72 3.46
CA LEU A 259 10.15 -0.57 2.03
C LEU A 259 8.83 0.16 1.77
N LEU A 260 8.90 1.39 1.30
CA LEU A 260 7.74 2.23 0.98
C LEU A 260 7.50 2.22 -0.54
N ASP A 261 6.39 1.62 -0.96
CA ASP A 261 6.06 1.42 -2.37
C ASP A 261 4.86 2.30 -2.77
N GLU A 262 5.15 3.43 -3.44
CA GLU A 262 4.18 4.41 -3.96
C GLU A 262 3.13 4.88 -2.91
N VAL A 263 3.60 5.17 -1.70
CA VAL A 263 2.72 5.56 -0.58
C VAL A 263 2.04 6.92 -0.79
N LEU A 264 2.57 7.78 -1.67
CA LEU A 264 2.03 9.11 -1.96
C LEU A 264 1.01 9.13 -3.10
N SER A 265 0.86 8.04 -3.82
CA SER A 265 -0.05 7.96 -4.97
C SER A 265 -1.50 8.25 -4.58
N GLY A 266 -2.16 9.17 -5.28
CA GLY A 266 -3.57 9.55 -5.04
C GLY A 266 -3.81 10.44 -3.84
N LEU A 267 -2.77 10.97 -3.18
CA LEU A 267 -2.87 11.97 -2.13
C LEU A 267 -2.91 13.39 -2.70
N THR A 268 -3.59 14.28 -2.02
CA THR A 268 -3.59 15.73 -2.30
C THR A 268 -2.23 16.35 -1.95
N PRO A 269 -1.90 17.55 -2.45
CA PRO A 269 -0.63 18.22 -2.12
C PRO A 269 -0.39 18.44 -0.63
N SER A 270 -1.43 18.71 0.17
CA SER A 270 -1.33 18.83 1.63
C SER A 270 -1.05 17.49 2.29
N GLU A 271 -1.76 16.43 1.90
CA GLU A 271 -1.55 15.08 2.42
C GLU A 271 -0.16 14.53 2.05
N ILE A 272 0.38 14.92 0.89
CA ILE A 272 1.78 14.60 0.52
C ILE A 272 2.77 15.24 1.49
N ASN A 273 2.55 16.49 1.92
CA ASN A 273 3.43 17.14 2.90
C ASN A 273 3.37 16.41 4.25
N GLU A 274 2.17 16.06 4.73
CA GLU A 274 2.00 15.29 5.96
C GLU A 274 2.70 13.92 5.87
N ALA A 275 2.61 13.25 4.72
CA ALA A 275 3.30 11.98 4.49
C ALA A 275 4.83 12.15 4.44
N ILE A 276 5.35 13.23 3.84
CA ILE A 276 6.79 13.56 3.86
C ILE A 276 7.27 13.72 5.31
N GLU A 277 6.57 14.52 6.12
CA GLU A 277 6.90 14.69 7.54
C GLU A 277 6.84 13.37 8.32
N MET A 278 5.85 12.53 8.03
CA MET A 278 5.73 11.20 8.62
C MET A 278 6.95 10.34 8.29
N VAL A 279 7.36 10.26 7.03
CA VAL A 279 8.52 9.47 6.58
C VAL A 279 9.81 9.98 7.25
N GLN A 280 9.99 11.31 7.38
CA GLN A 280 11.11 11.89 8.12
C GLN A 280 11.12 11.46 9.58
N ARG A 281 9.97 11.55 10.26
CA ARG A 281 9.82 11.11 11.65
C ARG A 281 10.10 9.60 11.85
N ILE A 282 9.79 8.77 10.84
CA ILE A 282 10.11 7.33 10.85
C ILE A 282 11.62 7.14 10.79
N ARG A 283 12.31 7.83 9.87
CA ARG A 283 13.77 7.79 9.77
C ARG A 283 14.44 8.27 11.08
N ASP A 284 13.95 9.37 11.64
CA ASP A 284 14.52 9.98 12.85
C ASP A 284 14.39 9.06 14.09
N ARG A 285 13.52 8.05 14.03
CA ARG A 285 13.46 6.95 15.00
C ARG A 285 14.47 5.82 14.72
N GLY A 286 15.33 5.98 13.71
CA GLY A 286 16.38 5.02 13.37
C GLY A 286 16.01 3.97 12.34
N THR A 287 14.83 4.05 11.74
CA THR A 287 14.43 3.12 10.67
C THR A 287 15.07 3.53 9.35
N THR A 288 15.75 2.59 8.69
CA THR A 288 16.26 2.75 7.32
C THR A 288 15.13 2.58 6.33
N ILE A 289 15.13 3.35 5.24
CA ILE A 289 13.99 3.39 4.31
C ILE A 289 14.46 3.21 2.87
N VAL A 290 13.80 2.31 2.12
CA VAL A 290 13.81 2.32 0.65
C VAL A 290 12.50 2.92 0.19
N PHE A 291 12.60 4.05 -0.50
CA PHE A 291 11.48 4.88 -0.89
C PHE A 291 11.26 4.83 -2.41
N VAL A 292 10.23 4.10 -2.84
CA VAL A 292 9.85 3.98 -4.26
C VAL A 292 8.75 4.97 -4.55
N GLU A 293 9.04 5.97 -5.36
CA GLU A 293 8.08 7.01 -5.69
C GLU A 293 8.33 7.60 -7.08
N HIS A 294 7.29 8.21 -7.62
CA HIS A 294 7.34 8.98 -8.87
C HIS A 294 7.07 10.47 -8.65
N VAL A 295 6.71 10.88 -7.43
CA VAL A 295 6.52 12.28 -7.04
C VAL A 295 7.89 12.90 -6.76
N MET A 296 8.52 13.50 -7.79
CA MET A 296 9.89 14.02 -7.70
C MET A 296 10.11 15.00 -6.55
N ARG A 297 9.12 15.86 -6.22
CA ARG A 297 9.21 16.76 -5.08
C ARG A 297 9.46 16.02 -3.76
N ALA A 298 8.80 14.89 -3.54
CA ALA A 298 8.98 14.08 -2.34
C ALA A 298 10.33 13.33 -2.36
N VAL A 299 10.73 12.81 -3.52
CA VAL A 299 12.05 12.18 -3.70
C VAL A 299 13.15 13.17 -3.35
N MET A 300 13.14 14.39 -3.93
CA MET A 300 14.13 15.43 -3.66
C MET A 300 14.13 15.91 -2.20
N ALA A 301 12.97 15.90 -1.53
CA ALA A 301 12.85 16.37 -0.15
C ALA A 301 13.30 15.32 0.87
N LEU A 302 13.14 14.03 0.58
CA LEU A 302 13.30 12.94 1.55
C LEU A 302 14.61 12.18 1.40
N THR A 303 15.05 11.92 0.15
CA THR A 303 16.11 10.95 -0.08
C THR A 303 17.49 11.53 0.15
N ASP A 304 18.36 10.74 0.78
CA ASP A 304 19.78 11.06 0.94
C ASP A 304 20.54 10.71 -0.35
N ARG A 305 20.09 9.69 -1.04
CA ARG A 305 20.65 9.16 -2.28
C ARG A 305 19.54 8.50 -3.10
N ILE A 306 19.66 8.52 -4.41
CA ILE A 306 18.74 7.80 -5.32
C ILE A 306 19.47 6.76 -6.17
N VAL A 307 18.72 5.75 -6.56
CA VAL A 307 19.08 4.73 -7.55
C VAL A 307 18.04 4.76 -8.64
N VAL A 308 18.49 4.78 -9.89
CA VAL A 308 17.61 4.79 -11.06
C VAL A 308 17.67 3.44 -11.76
N LEU A 309 16.50 2.80 -11.87
CA LEU A 309 16.32 1.60 -12.69
C LEU A 309 15.73 1.95 -14.05
N ASN A 310 16.23 1.31 -15.09
CA ASN A 310 15.65 1.35 -16.43
C ASN A 310 15.78 -0.02 -17.09
N HIS A 311 14.72 -0.55 -17.68
CA HIS A 311 14.66 -1.88 -18.30
C HIS A 311 15.30 -3.00 -17.46
N GLY A 312 15.10 -2.97 -16.16
CA GLY A 312 15.61 -3.97 -15.22
C GLY A 312 17.07 -3.80 -14.80
N ALA A 313 17.77 -2.79 -15.29
CA ALA A 313 19.16 -2.50 -14.95
C ALA A 313 19.30 -1.20 -14.15
N LEU A 314 20.32 -1.12 -13.29
CA LEU A 314 20.72 0.11 -12.62
C LEU A 314 21.48 0.97 -13.62
N ILE A 315 20.99 2.19 -13.89
CA ILE A 315 21.61 3.10 -14.84
C ILE A 315 22.34 4.28 -14.19
N ALA A 316 21.93 4.69 -12.99
CA ALA A 316 22.55 5.78 -12.24
C ALA A 316 22.31 5.62 -10.75
N GLN A 317 23.23 6.14 -9.92
CA GLN A 317 23.06 6.25 -8.47
C GLN A 317 23.87 7.42 -7.91
N GLY A 318 23.34 8.12 -6.93
CA GLY A 318 24.03 9.24 -6.31
C GLY A 318 23.08 10.21 -5.64
N ASN A 319 23.53 11.45 -5.47
CA ASN A 319 22.67 12.54 -4.98
C ASN A 319 21.53 12.79 -5.97
N ALA A 320 20.33 13.03 -5.46
CA ALA A 320 19.14 13.16 -6.30
C ALA A 320 19.23 14.29 -7.33
N SER A 321 19.82 15.45 -6.96
CA SER A 321 19.98 16.58 -7.88
C SER A 321 20.96 16.27 -9.03
N ASP A 322 22.04 15.55 -8.75
CA ASP A 322 23.08 15.25 -9.73
C ASP A 322 22.60 14.19 -10.71
N VAL A 323 22.06 13.10 -10.18
CA VAL A 323 21.54 11.96 -10.95
C VAL A 323 20.40 12.39 -11.88
N MET A 324 19.48 13.25 -11.41
CA MET A 324 18.39 13.77 -12.26
C MET A 324 18.86 14.64 -13.42
N ASN A 325 20.10 15.15 -13.37
CA ASN A 325 20.70 15.93 -14.44
C ASN A 325 21.46 15.07 -15.47
N GLU A 326 21.72 13.81 -15.20
CA GLU A 326 22.37 12.90 -16.12
C GLU A 326 21.55 12.68 -17.41
N GLU A 327 22.22 12.74 -18.57
CA GLU A 327 21.56 12.58 -19.88
C GLU A 327 20.86 11.21 -20.02
N GLY A 328 21.49 10.15 -19.53
CA GLY A 328 20.92 8.80 -19.53
C GLY A 328 19.60 8.70 -18.73
N VAL A 329 19.53 9.41 -17.60
CA VAL A 329 18.32 9.46 -16.75
C VAL A 329 17.23 10.30 -17.44
N LYS A 330 17.59 11.48 -17.97
CA LYS A 330 16.64 12.31 -18.74
C LYS A 330 16.06 11.56 -19.93
N ALA A 331 16.91 10.85 -20.69
CA ALA A 331 16.48 10.04 -21.83
C ALA A 331 15.54 8.87 -21.42
N ALA A 332 15.76 8.28 -20.24
CA ALA A 332 14.92 7.19 -19.74
C ALA A 332 13.49 7.69 -19.37
N TYR A 333 13.36 8.94 -18.89
CA TYR A 333 12.06 9.52 -18.53
C TYR A 333 11.34 10.21 -19.69
N LEU A 334 12.07 10.90 -20.57
CA LEU A 334 11.49 11.66 -21.67
C LEU A 334 11.33 10.84 -22.96
N GLY A 335 11.88 9.62 -23.01
CA GLY A 335 12.07 8.88 -24.24
C GLY A 335 13.22 9.46 -25.07
N LYS A 336 13.82 8.68 -25.95
CA LYS A 336 14.75 9.24 -26.93
C LYS A 336 13.97 10.20 -27.79
N ALA A 337 14.25 11.50 -27.69
CA ALA A 337 13.85 12.44 -28.72
C ALA A 337 14.31 11.85 -30.05
N HIS A 338 13.40 11.61 -30.98
CA HIS A 338 13.75 11.22 -32.33
C HIS A 338 14.61 12.35 -32.90
N ALA A 339 15.91 12.07 -33.02
CA ALA A 339 16.82 12.86 -33.84
C ALA A 339 16.58 12.50 -35.31
#